data_e2179e3bc3ee87ba1add47676e433670
#
_entry.id   e2179e3bc3ee87ba1add47676e433670
#
_cell.length_a   1.000
_cell.length_b   1.000
_cell.length_c   1.000
_cell.angle_alpha   90.00
_cell.angle_beta   90.00
_cell.angle_gamma   90.00
#
_symmetry.space_group_name_H-M   'P 1'
#
loop_
_entity.id
_entity.type
_entity.pdbx_description
1 polymer ?
#
loop_
_entity_poly.entity_id
_entity_poly.type
_entity_poly.pdbx_seq_one_letter_code
_entity_poly.pdbx_strand_id
1 'polypeptide(L)'
;MPLNKEAYIRYKIIDACIISRHKRFPSMLDLINVCEEKLGKKFTISTIQKDIKAMKEDELLGINAPIKFSKQWNGYYYSDPEYSFHNIPLNDSDIEALKTATDMLANFAGTRVSENFNHATEKIFTSFRESFPDGNSKRKIIQTDSPPSHKGFEHFELFFRAAK
;
A
#
# COMPACT_ATOMS: atom_id res chain seq x y z
N MET A 1 -12.51 20.01 -5.19
CA MET A 1 -11.56 20.69 -4.29
C MET A 1 -10.20 20.05 -4.50
N PRO A 2 -9.12 20.83 -4.63
CA PRO A 2 -7.81 20.20 -4.66
C PRO A 2 -7.58 19.50 -3.33
N LEU A 3 -7.33 18.18 -3.38
CA LEU A 3 -6.90 17.40 -2.23
C LEU A 3 -5.71 18.16 -1.61
N ASN A 4 -5.86 18.63 -0.38
CA ASN A 4 -4.79 19.30 0.32
C ASN A 4 -3.68 18.28 0.54
N LYS A 5 -2.63 18.35 -0.28
CA LYS A 5 -1.50 17.41 -0.28
C LYS A 5 -0.91 17.23 1.12
N GLU A 6 -0.92 18.31 1.91
CA GLU A 6 -0.44 18.30 3.29
C GLU A 6 -1.38 17.51 4.22
N ALA A 7 -2.70 17.59 4.02
CA ALA A 7 -3.66 16.77 4.77
C ALA A 7 -3.44 15.27 4.50
N TYR A 8 -3.22 14.89 3.24
CA TYR A 8 -2.96 13.51 2.87
C TYR A 8 -1.68 12.96 3.51
N ILE A 9 -0.63 13.78 3.63
CA ILE A 9 0.59 13.38 4.33
C ILE A 9 0.31 13.18 5.83
N ARG A 10 -0.52 14.04 6.46
CA ARG A 10 -0.94 13.84 7.86
C ARG A 10 -1.74 12.56 8.04
N TYR A 11 -2.64 12.21 7.10
CA TYR A 11 -3.37 10.94 7.15
C TYR A 11 -2.43 9.73 7.19
N LYS A 12 -1.39 9.73 6.37
CA LYS A 12 -0.35 8.68 6.40
C LYS A 12 0.40 8.61 7.73
N ILE A 13 0.68 9.75 8.33
CA ILE A 13 1.37 9.83 9.62
C ILE A 13 0.46 9.30 10.74
N ILE A 14 -0.83 9.68 10.73
CA ILE A 14 -1.84 9.22 11.69
C ILE A 14 -2.01 7.71 11.58
N ASP A 15 -2.16 7.18 10.36
CA ASP A 15 -2.24 5.75 10.09
C ASP A 15 -1.04 5.00 10.67
N ALA A 16 0.17 5.40 10.30
CA ALA A 16 1.40 4.79 10.79
C ALA A 16 1.50 4.83 12.34
N CYS A 17 0.96 5.89 12.97
CA CYS A 17 0.94 6.01 14.41
C CYS A 17 -0.06 5.04 15.05
N ILE A 18 -1.24 4.84 14.46
CA ILE A 18 -2.27 3.92 14.96
C ILE A 18 -1.84 2.46 14.79
N ILE A 19 -1.16 2.11 13.70
CA ILE A 19 -0.66 0.74 13.43
C ILE A 19 0.59 0.43 14.26
N SER A 20 1.30 1.45 14.75
CA SER A 20 2.57 1.27 15.45
C SER A 20 2.47 0.34 16.63
N ARG A 21 3.35 -0.67 16.68
CA ARG A 21 3.47 -1.61 17.80
C ARG A 21 4.04 -0.98 19.07
N HIS A 22 4.72 0.15 18.96
CA HIS A 22 5.32 0.84 20.11
C HIS A 22 4.28 1.46 21.01
N LYS A 23 3.12 1.88 20.47
CA LYS A 23 2.03 2.46 21.24
C LYS A 23 0.68 2.03 20.68
N ARG A 24 0.10 0.99 21.26
CA ARG A 24 -1.11 0.32 20.76
C ARG A 24 -2.37 1.21 20.70
N PHE A 25 -2.41 2.29 21.51
CA PHE A 25 -3.51 3.26 21.57
C PHE A 25 -2.94 4.67 21.65
N PRO A 26 -2.49 5.28 20.51
CA PRO A 26 -1.99 6.65 20.54
C PRO A 26 -3.10 7.62 20.95
N SER A 27 -2.79 8.50 21.89
CA SER A 27 -3.68 9.58 22.32
C SER A 27 -3.72 10.71 21.27
N MET A 28 -4.65 11.65 21.42
CA MET A 28 -4.70 12.85 20.56
C MET A 28 -3.38 13.63 20.60
N LEU A 29 -2.76 13.75 21.78
CA LEU A 29 -1.47 14.43 21.92
C LEU A 29 -0.33 13.70 21.21
N ASP A 30 -0.34 12.37 21.23
CA ASP A 30 0.66 11.58 20.50
C ASP A 30 0.54 11.81 18.98
N LEU A 31 -0.68 11.79 18.45
CA LEU A 31 -0.93 12.05 17.04
C LEU A 31 -0.45 13.45 16.63
N ILE A 32 -0.71 14.47 17.47
CA ILE A 32 -0.24 15.83 17.24
C ILE A 32 1.29 15.86 17.21
N ASN A 33 1.93 15.34 18.27
CA ASN A 33 3.39 15.37 18.42
C ASN A 33 4.10 14.69 17.26
N VAL A 34 3.62 13.52 16.80
CA VAL A 34 4.21 12.81 15.67
C VAL A 34 4.02 13.59 14.35
N CYS A 35 2.87 14.23 14.17
CA CYS A 35 2.65 15.09 13.00
C CYS A 35 3.56 16.31 13.04
N GLU A 36 3.73 16.94 14.19
CA GLU A 36 4.61 18.10 14.38
C GLU A 36 6.07 17.76 14.13
N GLU A 37 6.52 16.63 14.68
CA GLU A 37 7.89 16.13 14.51
C GLU A 37 8.21 15.87 13.03
N LYS A 38 7.31 15.16 12.32
CA LYS A 38 7.56 14.78 10.93
C LYS A 38 7.41 15.92 9.93
N LEU A 39 6.54 16.90 10.21
CA LEU A 39 6.23 17.98 9.28
C LEU A 39 6.89 19.33 9.66
N GLY A 40 7.49 19.41 10.86
CA GLY A 40 8.15 20.64 11.33
C GLY A 40 7.19 21.83 11.56
N LYS A 41 5.88 21.55 11.75
CA LYS A 41 4.82 22.56 11.92
C LYS A 41 3.94 22.19 13.10
N LYS A 42 3.36 23.22 13.76
CA LYS A 42 2.41 23.02 14.85
C LYS A 42 1.00 22.74 14.33
N PHE A 43 0.31 21.83 14.98
CA PHE A 43 -1.07 21.46 14.67
C PHE A 43 -1.96 21.59 15.89
N THR A 44 -3.22 21.99 15.67
CA THR A 44 -4.23 22.07 16.71
C THR A 44 -4.99 20.75 16.84
N ILE A 45 -5.59 20.51 18.02
CA ILE A 45 -6.50 19.39 18.24
C ILE A 45 -7.60 19.36 17.18
N SER A 46 -8.18 20.51 16.86
CA SER A 46 -9.23 20.64 15.83
C SER A 46 -8.78 20.18 14.45
N THR A 47 -7.53 20.43 14.09
CA THR A 47 -6.96 19.99 12.79
C THR A 47 -6.92 18.45 12.73
N ILE A 48 -6.33 17.82 13.75
CA ILE A 48 -6.21 16.35 13.78
C ILE A 48 -7.58 15.67 13.90
N GLN A 49 -8.53 16.27 14.64
CA GLN A 49 -9.92 15.75 14.68
C GLN A 49 -10.60 15.80 13.32
N LYS A 50 -10.42 16.89 12.56
CA LYS A 50 -10.94 17.00 11.19
C LYS A 50 -10.29 15.97 10.26
N ASP A 51 -8.99 15.74 10.41
CA ASP A 51 -8.28 14.73 9.63
C ASP A 51 -8.80 13.32 9.94
N ILE A 52 -8.95 12.96 11.21
CA ILE A 52 -9.54 11.68 11.62
C ILE A 52 -10.97 11.52 11.08
N LYS A 53 -11.76 12.59 11.14
CA LYS A 53 -13.13 12.57 10.58
C LYS A 53 -13.11 12.35 9.08
N ALA A 54 -12.25 13.05 8.35
CA ALA A 54 -12.12 12.87 6.90
C ALA A 54 -11.65 11.45 6.53
N MET A 55 -10.69 10.88 7.26
CA MET A 55 -10.25 9.49 7.07
C MET A 55 -11.39 8.48 7.27
N LYS A 56 -12.35 8.76 8.15
CA LYS A 56 -13.48 7.87 8.46
C LYS A 56 -14.64 8.01 7.49
N GLU A 57 -14.99 9.22 7.09
CA GLU A 57 -16.31 9.57 6.55
C GLU A 57 -16.25 10.20 5.16
N ASP A 58 -15.07 10.59 4.66
CA ASP A 58 -14.97 11.27 3.36
C ASP A 58 -14.97 10.25 2.22
N GLU A 59 -16.10 10.11 1.56
CA GLU A 59 -16.29 9.20 0.42
C GLU A 59 -15.39 9.54 -0.77
N LEU A 60 -15.05 10.83 -0.96
CA LEU A 60 -14.16 11.26 -2.04
C LEU A 60 -12.72 10.80 -1.83
N LEU A 61 -12.31 10.62 -0.57
CA LEU A 61 -11.00 10.08 -0.24
C LEU A 61 -10.94 8.56 -0.39
N GLY A 62 -12.07 7.87 -0.27
CA GLY A 62 -12.15 6.41 -0.37
C GLY A 62 -11.36 5.64 0.71
N ILE A 63 -10.94 6.33 1.78
CA ILE A 63 -10.12 5.77 2.85
C ILE A 63 -10.94 4.87 3.77
N ASN A 64 -12.16 5.31 4.16
CA ASN A 64 -13.13 4.61 5.01
C ASN A 64 -12.48 3.94 6.24
N ALA A 65 -11.56 4.65 6.91
CA ALA A 65 -10.77 4.11 8.00
C ALA A 65 -11.63 3.74 9.20
N PRO A 66 -11.60 2.49 9.71
CA PRO A 66 -12.40 2.04 10.84
C PRO A 66 -11.83 2.50 12.18
N ILE A 67 -11.48 3.79 12.29
CA ILE A 67 -10.89 4.39 13.49
C ILE A 67 -11.93 4.49 14.61
N LYS A 68 -11.60 3.94 15.77
CA LYS A 68 -12.38 4.07 17.02
C LYS A 68 -11.53 4.67 18.12
N PHE A 69 -12.20 5.23 19.11
CA PHE A 69 -11.57 5.76 20.31
C PHE A 69 -11.90 4.88 21.52
N SER A 70 -10.88 4.43 22.22
CA SER A 70 -11.01 3.68 23.47
C SER A 70 -10.95 4.63 24.65
N LYS A 71 -12.04 4.72 25.42
CA LYS A 71 -12.08 5.49 26.68
C LYS A 71 -11.18 4.89 27.75
N GLN A 72 -11.06 3.56 27.78
CA GLN A 72 -10.25 2.84 28.76
C GLN A 72 -8.77 3.15 28.61
N TRP A 73 -8.28 3.22 27.34
CA TRP A 73 -6.86 3.43 27.04
C TRP A 73 -6.57 4.86 26.60
N ASN A 74 -7.60 5.72 26.58
CA ASN A 74 -7.54 7.12 26.16
C ASN A 74 -6.80 7.31 24.82
N GLY A 75 -7.11 6.44 23.83
CA GLY A 75 -6.39 6.45 22.56
C GLY A 75 -7.19 5.90 21.40
N TYR A 76 -6.67 6.13 20.20
CA TYR A 76 -7.25 5.70 18.92
C TYR A 76 -6.74 4.33 18.52
N TYR A 77 -7.58 3.56 17.81
CA TYR A 77 -7.24 2.25 17.25
C TYR A 77 -8.12 1.93 16.07
N TYR A 78 -7.69 1.00 15.23
CA TYR A 78 -8.53 0.42 14.20
C TYR A 78 -9.39 -0.70 14.78
N SER A 79 -10.71 -0.67 14.51
CA SER A 79 -11.61 -1.76 14.93
C SER A 79 -11.45 -3.01 14.07
N ASP A 80 -10.84 -2.88 12.92
CA ASP A 80 -10.44 -3.97 12.04
C ASP A 80 -8.91 -4.10 12.12
N PRO A 81 -8.37 -5.23 12.65
CA PRO A 81 -6.94 -5.45 12.76
C PRO A 81 -6.22 -5.59 11.42
N GLU A 82 -6.96 -6.00 10.39
CA GLU A 82 -6.43 -6.20 9.03
C GLU A 82 -6.47 -4.92 8.18
N TYR A 83 -7.07 -3.85 8.70
CA TYR A 83 -7.14 -2.58 7.99
C TYR A 83 -5.77 -1.93 7.87
N SER A 84 -5.41 -1.52 6.67
CA SER A 84 -4.27 -0.65 6.40
C SER A 84 -4.66 0.44 5.40
N PHE A 85 -4.26 1.67 5.69
CA PHE A 85 -4.39 2.82 4.79
C PHE A 85 -3.68 2.63 3.44
N HIS A 86 -2.65 1.79 3.43
CA HIS A 86 -1.88 1.44 2.24
C HIS A 86 -2.38 0.18 1.53
N ASN A 87 -3.41 -0.46 2.06
CA ASN A 87 -3.98 -1.61 1.37
C ASN A 87 -4.59 -1.17 0.04
N ILE A 88 -3.90 -1.51 -1.04
CA ILE A 88 -4.59 -1.87 -2.25
C ILE A 88 -5.43 -3.08 -1.81
N PRO A 89 -6.78 -3.04 -1.87
CA PRO A 89 -7.61 -4.15 -1.44
C PRO A 89 -7.47 -5.31 -2.42
N LEU A 90 -6.29 -5.97 -2.37
CA LEU A 90 -6.03 -7.20 -3.11
C LEU A 90 -6.49 -8.34 -2.21
N ASN A 91 -7.48 -9.07 -2.66
CA ASN A 91 -7.89 -10.32 -2.05
C ASN A 91 -7.00 -11.48 -2.57
N ASP A 92 -7.13 -12.66 -1.96
CA ASP A 92 -6.34 -13.83 -2.35
C ASP A 92 -6.51 -14.20 -3.83
N SER A 93 -7.70 -13.99 -4.40
CA SER A 93 -7.99 -14.21 -5.82
C SER A 93 -7.24 -13.22 -6.71
N ASP A 94 -7.09 -11.96 -6.30
CA ASP A 94 -6.33 -10.95 -7.04
C ASP A 94 -4.83 -11.30 -7.05
N ILE A 95 -4.32 -11.80 -5.92
CA ILE A 95 -2.93 -12.26 -5.79
C ILE A 95 -2.69 -13.48 -6.68
N GLU A 96 -3.64 -14.42 -6.73
CA GLU A 96 -3.55 -15.60 -7.60
C GLU A 96 -3.62 -15.22 -9.08
N ALA A 97 -4.49 -14.27 -9.44
CA ALA A 97 -4.58 -13.73 -10.80
C ALA A 97 -3.28 -13.04 -11.22
N LEU A 98 -2.67 -12.24 -10.32
CA LEU A 98 -1.38 -11.61 -10.59
C LEU A 98 -0.25 -12.63 -10.76
N LYS A 99 -0.23 -13.69 -9.96
CA LYS A 99 0.74 -14.80 -10.11
C LYS A 99 0.56 -15.47 -11.46
N THR A 100 -0.66 -15.84 -11.82
CA THR A 100 -0.97 -16.50 -13.09
C THR A 100 -0.56 -15.62 -14.27
N ALA A 101 -0.83 -14.31 -14.21
CA ALA A 101 -0.40 -13.36 -15.24
C ALA A 101 1.14 -13.28 -15.33
N THR A 102 1.83 -13.29 -14.19
CA THR A 102 3.30 -13.30 -14.14
C THR A 102 3.87 -14.56 -14.78
N ASP A 103 3.29 -15.72 -14.48
CA ASP A 103 3.71 -17.01 -15.06
C ASP A 103 3.47 -17.07 -16.57
N MET A 104 2.33 -16.53 -17.04
CA MET A 104 2.06 -16.43 -18.48
C MET A 104 3.08 -15.52 -19.19
N LEU A 105 3.44 -14.40 -18.58
CA LEU A 105 4.42 -13.47 -19.13
C LEU A 105 5.86 -13.97 -19.01
N ALA A 106 6.14 -14.94 -18.15
CA ALA A 106 7.44 -15.60 -18.10
C ALA A 106 7.82 -16.29 -19.42
N ASN A 107 6.80 -16.76 -20.19
CA ASN A 107 7.03 -17.29 -21.55
C ASN A 107 7.56 -16.23 -22.53
N PHE A 108 7.44 -14.94 -22.21
CA PHE A 108 7.97 -13.81 -22.98
C PHE A 108 9.20 -13.19 -22.30
N ALA A 109 9.92 -13.97 -21.47
CA ALA A 109 11.12 -13.52 -20.79
C ALA A 109 12.14 -12.96 -21.81
N GLY A 110 12.80 -11.85 -21.44
CA GLY A 110 13.74 -11.13 -22.32
C GLY A 110 13.08 -10.09 -23.22
N THR A 111 11.76 -9.92 -23.17
CA THR A 111 11.10 -8.78 -23.80
C THR A 111 10.96 -7.62 -22.83
N ARG A 112 11.05 -6.39 -23.34
CA ARG A 112 10.86 -5.16 -22.55
C ARG A 112 9.49 -5.11 -21.82
N VAL A 113 8.48 -5.76 -22.39
CA VAL A 113 7.13 -5.86 -21.81
C VAL A 113 7.17 -6.72 -20.55
N SER A 114 7.83 -7.89 -20.61
CA SER A 114 7.99 -8.78 -19.47
C SER A 114 8.81 -8.14 -18.36
N GLU A 115 9.90 -7.46 -18.68
CA GLU A 115 10.72 -6.74 -17.70
C GLU A 115 9.96 -5.63 -16.98
N ASN A 116 9.21 -4.80 -17.71
CA ASN A 116 8.39 -3.74 -17.15
C ASN A 116 7.26 -4.28 -16.26
N PHE A 117 6.63 -5.39 -16.68
CA PHE A 117 5.57 -6.02 -15.90
C PHE A 117 6.13 -6.62 -14.61
N ASN A 118 7.21 -7.37 -14.66
CA ASN A 118 7.88 -7.92 -13.49
C ASN A 118 8.28 -6.83 -12.49
N HIS A 119 8.87 -5.73 -12.98
CA HIS A 119 9.22 -4.60 -12.14
C HIS A 119 8.01 -3.92 -11.47
N ALA A 120 6.88 -3.80 -12.19
CA ALA A 120 5.64 -3.25 -11.63
C ALA A 120 5.04 -4.19 -10.59
N THR A 121 5.00 -5.48 -10.86
CA THR A 121 4.48 -6.52 -9.97
C THR A 121 5.33 -6.65 -8.70
N GLU A 122 6.65 -6.60 -8.83
CA GLU A 122 7.58 -6.56 -7.68
C GLU A 122 7.31 -5.37 -6.75
N LYS A 123 7.06 -4.18 -7.31
CA LYS A 123 6.69 -2.99 -6.51
C LYS A 123 5.40 -3.21 -5.72
N ILE A 124 4.39 -3.81 -6.35
CA ILE A 124 3.11 -4.13 -5.70
C ILE A 124 3.35 -5.12 -4.55
N PHE A 125 4.07 -6.22 -4.79
CA PHE A 125 4.36 -7.22 -3.76
C PHE A 125 5.23 -6.66 -2.64
N THR A 126 6.19 -5.79 -2.93
CA THR A 126 7.02 -5.14 -1.91
C THR A 126 6.19 -4.24 -1.02
N SER A 127 5.32 -3.40 -1.60
CA SER A 127 4.40 -2.55 -0.83
C SER A 127 3.47 -3.38 0.05
N PHE A 128 3.00 -4.53 -0.44
CA PHE A 128 2.16 -5.45 0.30
C PHE A 128 2.91 -6.09 1.48
N ARG A 129 4.17 -6.52 1.28
CA ARG A 129 5.02 -7.08 2.35
C ARG A 129 5.36 -6.06 3.43
N GLU A 130 5.61 -4.81 3.06
CA GLU A 130 5.88 -3.73 4.02
C GLU A 130 4.65 -3.40 4.88
N SER A 131 3.45 -3.59 4.33
CA SER A 131 2.18 -3.41 5.03
C SER A 131 1.88 -4.56 6.02
N PHE A 132 2.44 -5.78 5.79
CA PHE A 132 2.24 -6.97 6.62
C PHE A 132 3.56 -7.64 7.00
N PRO A 133 4.36 -7.04 7.90
CA PRO A 133 5.68 -7.56 8.27
C PRO A 133 5.66 -8.92 9.00
N ASP A 134 4.50 -9.37 9.50
CA ASP A 134 4.33 -10.64 10.21
C ASP A 134 3.59 -11.74 9.42
N GLY A 135 3.24 -11.47 8.18
CA GLY A 135 2.74 -12.54 7.31
C GLY A 135 3.82 -13.63 7.22
N ASN A 136 3.51 -14.82 7.76
CA ASN A 136 4.39 -16.00 7.81
C ASN A 136 4.68 -16.53 6.39
N SER A 137 5.12 -15.64 5.53
CA SER A 137 5.39 -15.87 4.12
C SER A 137 6.87 -16.12 3.89
N LYS A 138 7.41 -17.18 4.54
CA LYS A 138 8.61 -17.88 4.06
C LYS A 138 8.33 -18.67 2.77
N ARG A 139 7.26 -18.37 2.05
CA ARG A 139 7.10 -18.91 0.70
C ARG A 139 7.88 -18.03 -0.24
N LYS A 140 8.98 -18.55 -0.77
CA LYS A 140 9.63 -18.09 -1.99
C LYS A 140 8.53 -17.94 -3.04
N ILE A 141 8.07 -16.70 -3.28
CA ILE A 141 6.84 -16.45 -4.02
C ILE A 141 7.03 -16.75 -5.48
N ILE A 142 8.23 -16.67 -6.03
CA ILE A 142 8.51 -17.12 -7.41
C ILE A 142 9.99 -17.46 -7.50
N GLN A 143 10.31 -18.68 -7.80
CA GLN A 143 11.54 -19.09 -8.42
C GLN A 143 11.15 -19.50 -9.84
N THR A 144 11.20 -18.55 -10.77
CA THR A 144 11.05 -18.86 -12.18
C THR A 144 12.35 -19.46 -12.66
N ASP A 145 12.32 -20.72 -13.04
CA ASP A 145 13.34 -21.28 -13.91
C ASP A 145 13.28 -20.50 -15.21
N SER A 146 14.44 -20.00 -15.67
CA SER A 146 14.51 -19.26 -16.92
C SER A 146 14.01 -20.14 -18.08
N PRO A 147 12.97 -19.75 -18.80
CA PRO A 147 12.50 -20.54 -19.93
C PRO A 147 13.60 -20.61 -21.01
N PRO A 148 13.66 -21.70 -21.78
CA PRO A 148 14.63 -21.82 -22.87
C PRO A 148 14.45 -20.67 -23.85
N SER A 149 15.55 -20.03 -24.24
CA SER A 149 15.55 -18.93 -25.20
C SER A 149 14.96 -19.41 -26.53
N HIS A 150 13.77 -18.90 -26.89
CA HIS A 150 13.18 -19.19 -28.19
C HIS A 150 13.75 -18.23 -29.23
N LYS A 151 14.22 -18.75 -30.36
CA LYS A 151 14.63 -17.95 -31.53
C LYS A 151 13.41 -17.18 -32.07
N GLY A 152 13.56 -15.87 -32.27
CA GLY A 152 12.50 -15.02 -32.85
C GLY A 152 11.95 -13.94 -31.89
N PHE A 153 12.32 -13.98 -30.61
CA PHE A 153 11.87 -12.95 -29.67
C PHE A 153 12.45 -11.56 -29.95
N GLU A 154 13.58 -11.46 -30.64
CA GLU A 154 14.17 -10.21 -31.10
C GLU A 154 13.24 -9.42 -32.04
N HIS A 155 12.31 -10.10 -32.72
CA HIS A 155 11.36 -9.46 -33.64
C HIS A 155 10.03 -9.07 -32.94
N PHE A 156 9.78 -9.55 -31.73
CA PHE A 156 8.51 -9.30 -31.04
C PHE A 156 8.29 -7.81 -30.74
N GLU A 157 9.33 -7.06 -30.38
CA GLU A 157 9.22 -5.60 -30.20
C GLU A 157 8.86 -4.85 -31.48
N LEU A 158 9.34 -5.30 -32.61
CA LEU A 158 9.01 -4.71 -33.91
C LEU A 158 7.53 -4.93 -34.25
N PHE A 159 7.00 -6.13 -34.03
CA PHE A 159 5.58 -6.42 -34.22
C PHE A 159 4.70 -5.62 -33.26
N PHE A 160 5.09 -5.49 -32.00
CA PHE A 160 4.32 -4.74 -30.99
C PHE A 160 4.29 -3.22 -31.28
N ARG A 161 5.37 -2.67 -31.87
CA ARG A 161 5.40 -1.28 -32.36
C ARG A 161 4.59 -1.05 -33.64
N ALA A 162 4.52 -2.04 -34.50
CA ALA A 162 3.76 -1.96 -35.76
C ALA A 162 2.24 -2.10 -35.53
N ALA A 163 1.81 -2.69 -34.42
CA ALA A 163 0.40 -2.91 -34.08
C ALA A 163 -0.23 -1.74 -33.26
N LYS A 164 0.52 -0.68 -32.97
CA LYS A 164 0.03 0.57 -32.39
C LYS A 164 -0.18 1.65 -33.43
#